data_1104eedfce74f9a25f374bb7d66fd9cb
#
_entry.id   1104eedfce74f9a25f374bb7d66fd9cb
#
_cell.length_a   1.000
_cell.length_b   1.000
_cell.length_c   1.000
_cell.angle_alpha   90.00
_cell.angle_beta   90.00
_cell.angle_gamma   90.00
#
_symmetry.space_group_name_H-M   'P 1'
#
loop_
_entity.id
_entity.type
_entity.pdbx_description
1 polymer ?
#
loop_
_entity_poly.entity_id
_entity_poly.type
_entity_poly.pdbx_seq_one_letter_code
_entity_poly.pdbx_strand_id
1 'polypeptide(L)'
;LKKERFQKGAINFETNEVKFKLDAQGKPLGVELKIRKDSHKLIEEFMLLANKKVAEFVFNLGKKKTKDGEEQESGNTMVYRTHEPPNPEKLLNFANFAARLGFTIRTDSEKGLSSTMNKMMEEVEGTGVQNVLEQLAVRTMSKARYTTEPLGHFGLAFEHYSHFTSPIRRYPDMMAHRLLQNYLDKKKAPSLDEYEKKAKHSSDREKLAAEAERASIKYKQVEFMSMQDHNTIFDGVVTGVTDFGIFVEITSTSCEGMVRLADLNDDFYELDKENYRIVGKRTGRIITFGEAVKVRVKATDMERRSMDLELVSVGGKAYKSSSGMANKAKGRDGRGGSSRSNSRRGDSGRGDSKRSTGKSSDKSSSNKDKGKRRRR
;
A
#
# COMPACT_ATOMS: atom_id res chain seq x y z
N LEU A 1 -16.68 -25.76 7.42
CA LEU A 1 -16.80 -24.47 6.73
C LEU A 1 -15.46 -24.04 6.12
N LYS A 2 -14.40 -23.82 6.92
CA LYS A 2 -13.07 -23.40 6.41
C LYS A 2 -12.56 -24.38 5.33
N LYS A 3 -12.47 -25.68 5.62
CA LYS A 3 -11.99 -26.70 4.67
C LYS A 3 -12.80 -26.69 3.37
N GLU A 4 -14.12 -26.62 3.44
CA GLU A 4 -15.00 -26.56 2.27
C GLU A 4 -14.73 -25.29 1.42
N ARG A 5 -14.56 -24.15 2.06
CA ARG A 5 -14.27 -22.88 1.37
C ARG A 5 -12.94 -22.92 0.62
N PHE A 6 -11.89 -23.44 1.23
CA PHE A 6 -10.58 -23.62 0.58
C PHE A 6 -10.62 -24.64 -0.58
N GLN A 7 -11.37 -25.73 -0.43
CA GLN A 7 -11.59 -26.67 -1.52
C GLN A 7 -12.32 -26.05 -2.73
N LYS A 8 -13.14 -25.01 -2.48
CA LYS A 8 -13.83 -24.23 -3.53
C LYS A 8 -12.95 -23.15 -4.15
N GLY A 9 -11.75 -22.90 -3.62
CA GLY A 9 -10.81 -21.96 -4.19
C GLY A 9 -10.69 -20.64 -3.41
N ALA A 10 -11.09 -20.58 -2.15
CA ALA A 10 -10.80 -19.41 -1.32
C ALA A 10 -9.30 -19.24 -1.12
N ILE A 11 -8.83 -17.99 -1.08
CA ILE A 11 -7.41 -17.66 -0.89
C ILE A 11 -7.16 -17.28 0.55
N ASN A 12 -6.07 -17.78 1.12
CA ASN A 12 -5.63 -17.44 2.47
C ASN A 12 -4.58 -16.34 2.42
N PHE A 13 -4.96 -15.14 2.81
CA PHE A 13 -4.02 -14.06 3.11
C PHE A 13 -4.02 -13.83 4.62
N GLU A 14 -3.01 -14.37 5.30
CA GLU A 14 -2.81 -14.07 6.72
C GLU A 14 -1.90 -12.83 6.82
N THR A 15 -2.49 -11.68 7.14
CA THR A 15 -1.74 -10.46 7.42
C THR A 15 -1.62 -10.25 8.92
N ASN A 16 -0.41 -9.95 9.38
CA ASN A 16 -0.16 -9.57 10.75
C ASN A 16 -0.65 -8.13 10.97
N GLU A 17 -1.61 -7.94 11.86
CA GLU A 17 -2.04 -6.61 12.28
C GLU A 17 -1.19 -6.11 13.44
N VAL A 18 -0.66 -4.91 13.31
CA VAL A 18 0.12 -4.23 14.34
C VAL A 18 -0.80 -3.30 15.13
N LYS A 19 -0.72 -3.37 16.46
CA LYS A 19 -1.45 -2.49 17.36
C LYS A 19 -0.48 -1.77 18.29
N PHE A 20 -0.63 -0.47 18.44
CA PHE A 20 0.14 0.31 19.41
C PHE A 20 -0.49 0.26 20.79
N LYS A 21 0.31 0.00 21.80
CA LYS A 21 -0.03 0.31 23.19
C LYS A 21 0.13 1.80 23.39
N LEU A 22 -0.93 2.47 23.86
CA LEU A 22 -0.92 3.89 24.11
C LEU A 22 -1.01 4.14 25.63
N ASP A 23 -0.38 5.21 26.09
CA ASP A 23 -0.60 5.75 27.44
C ASP A 23 -1.92 6.53 27.55
N ALA A 24 -2.20 7.10 28.71
CA ALA A 24 -3.40 7.89 28.97
C ALA A 24 -3.46 9.19 28.13
N GLN A 25 -2.33 9.66 27.61
CA GLN A 25 -2.20 10.84 26.76
C GLN A 25 -2.18 10.47 25.26
N GLY A 26 -2.29 9.17 24.93
CA GLY A 26 -2.29 8.67 23.58
C GLY A 26 -0.89 8.52 22.95
N LYS A 27 0.20 8.59 23.73
CA LYS A 27 1.56 8.32 23.24
C LYS A 27 1.80 6.82 23.09
N PRO A 28 2.50 6.39 22.04
CA PRO A 28 2.81 4.98 21.85
C PRO A 28 3.92 4.51 22.82
N LEU A 29 3.59 3.52 23.64
CA LEU A 29 4.50 2.88 24.59
C LEU A 29 5.20 1.67 24.00
N GLY A 30 4.60 1.04 22.99
CA GLY A 30 5.12 -0.18 22.37
C GLY A 30 4.21 -0.68 21.25
N VAL A 31 4.68 -1.74 20.60
CA VAL A 31 3.98 -2.38 19.48
C VAL A 31 3.62 -3.80 19.88
N GLU A 32 2.39 -4.22 19.62
CA GLU A 32 1.91 -5.59 19.80
C GLU A 32 1.41 -6.16 18.48
N LEU A 33 1.80 -7.38 18.18
CA LEU A 33 1.22 -8.14 17.08
C LEU A 33 -0.11 -8.77 17.55
N LYS A 34 -1.16 -8.53 16.79
CA LYS A 34 -2.48 -9.12 17.03
C LYS A 34 -2.50 -10.57 16.56
N ILE A 35 -2.45 -11.50 17.48
CA ILE A 35 -2.48 -12.93 17.17
C ILE A 35 -3.94 -13.36 16.95
N ARG A 36 -4.23 -13.94 15.78
CA ARG A 36 -5.53 -14.55 15.47
C ARG A 36 -5.59 -15.97 16.06
N LYS A 37 -6.48 -16.14 17.06
CA LYS A 37 -6.72 -17.43 17.73
C LYS A 37 -7.85 -18.21 17.04
N ASP A 38 -7.97 -19.51 17.32
CA ASP A 38 -9.02 -20.37 16.75
C ASP A 38 -10.43 -19.89 17.09
N SER A 39 -10.64 -19.28 18.27
CA SER A 39 -11.92 -18.66 18.62
C SER A 39 -12.30 -17.50 17.67
N HIS A 40 -11.32 -16.70 17.22
CA HIS A 40 -11.57 -15.65 16.24
C HIS A 40 -11.93 -16.25 14.87
N LYS A 41 -11.18 -17.31 14.46
CA LYS A 41 -11.43 -18.02 13.19
C LYS A 41 -12.81 -18.69 13.18
N LEU A 42 -13.24 -19.25 14.33
CA LEU A 42 -14.56 -19.85 14.48
C LEU A 42 -15.68 -18.83 14.24
N ILE A 43 -15.64 -17.70 14.94
CA ILE A 43 -16.65 -16.64 14.78
C ILE A 43 -16.64 -16.10 13.35
N GLU A 44 -15.46 -15.89 12.77
CA GLU A 44 -15.31 -15.43 11.39
C GLU A 44 -16.00 -16.37 10.40
N GLU A 45 -15.81 -17.68 10.50
CA GLU A 45 -16.46 -18.63 9.57
C GLU A 45 -18.00 -18.62 9.71
N PHE A 46 -18.54 -18.46 10.93
CA PHE A 46 -19.98 -18.28 11.10
C PHE A 46 -20.49 -16.94 10.54
N MET A 47 -19.72 -15.86 10.70
CA MET A 47 -20.08 -14.57 10.08
C MET A 47 -20.04 -14.66 8.55
N LEU A 48 -19.05 -15.33 7.97
CA LEU A 48 -18.97 -15.59 6.52
C LEU A 48 -20.16 -16.41 6.04
N LEU A 49 -20.54 -17.46 6.78
CA LEU A 49 -21.71 -18.29 6.47
C LEU A 49 -23.00 -17.47 6.48
N ALA A 50 -23.23 -16.67 7.50
CA ALA A 50 -24.44 -15.83 7.60
C ALA A 50 -24.50 -14.82 6.45
N ASN A 51 -23.40 -14.11 6.18
CA ASN A 51 -23.28 -13.16 5.09
C ASN A 51 -23.61 -13.80 3.72
N LYS A 52 -23.02 -14.99 3.46
CA LYS A 52 -23.26 -15.77 2.25
C LYS A 52 -24.72 -16.20 2.14
N LYS A 53 -25.27 -16.79 3.22
CA LYS A 53 -26.65 -17.33 3.21
C LYS A 53 -27.71 -16.27 3.00
N VAL A 54 -27.54 -15.08 3.56
CA VAL A 54 -28.46 -13.95 3.32
C VAL A 54 -28.38 -13.50 1.86
N ALA A 55 -27.18 -13.38 1.29
CA ALA A 55 -27.00 -13.01 -0.11
C ALA A 55 -27.65 -14.04 -1.06
N GLU A 56 -27.38 -15.33 -0.86
CA GLU A 56 -27.98 -16.44 -1.62
C GLU A 56 -29.52 -16.45 -1.48
N PHE A 57 -30.04 -16.26 -0.27
CA PHE A 57 -31.47 -16.25 -0.02
C PHE A 57 -32.21 -15.17 -0.79
N VAL A 58 -31.74 -13.91 -0.70
CA VAL A 58 -32.34 -12.78 -1.41
C VAL A 58 -32.24 -12.94 -2.92
N PHE A 59 -31.11 -13.41 -3.42
CA PHE A 59 -30.90 -13.69 -4.84
C PHE A 59 -31.89 -14.75 -5.34
N ASN A 60 -31.98 -15.90 -4.67
CA ASN A 60 -32.85 -17.00 -5.08
C ASN A 60 -34.34 -16.67 -4.94
N LEU A 61 -34.71 -15.86 -3.96
CA LEU A 61 -36.08 -15.42 -3.76
C LEU A 61 -36.63 -14.59 -4.96
N GLY A 62 -35.74 -13.88 -5.65
CA GLY A 62 -36.10 -13.08 -6.83
C GLY A 62 -36.04 -13.82 -8.15
N LYS A 63 -35.53 -15.05 -8.20
CA LYS A 63 -35.45 -15.84 -9.42
C LYS A 63 -36.87 -16.18 -9.93
N LYS A 64 -37.16 -15.75 -11.14
CA LYS A 64 -38.39 -16.14 -11.85
C LYS A 64 -38.00 -17.17 -12.90
N LYS A 65 -38.70 -18.31 -12.92
CA LYS A 65 -38.61 -19.26 -14.03
C LYS A 65 -39.32 -18.66 -15.23
N THR A 66 -38.62 -18.49 -16.34
CA THR A 66 -39.26 -18.18 -17.63
C THR A 66 -40.03 -19.42 -18.12
N LYS A 67 -41.04 -19.19 -18.99
CA LYS A 67 -41.82 -20.28 -19.57
C LYS A 67 -40.95 -21.25 -20.38
N ASP A 68 -39.78 -20.81 -20.85
CA ASP A 68 -38.85 -21.58 -21.66
C ASP A 68 -37.73 -22.24 -20.84
N GLY A 69 -37.82 -22.22 -19.50
CA GLY A 69 -36.87 -22.90 -18.62
C GLY A 69 -35.54 -22.21 -18.37
N GLU A 70 -35.30 -21.04 -18.97
CA GLU A 70 -34.12 -20.22 -18.66
C GLU A 70 -34.31 -19.51 -17.31
N GLU A 71 -33.31 -19.60 -16.44
CA GLU A 71 -33.29 -18.88 -15.17
C GLU A 71 -33.02 -17.39 -15.42
N GLN A 72 -34.04 -16.56 -15.27
CA GLN A 72 -33.89 -15.11 -15.31
C GLN A 72 -33.21 -14.61 -14.05
N GLU A 73 -32.30 -13.65 -14.19
CA GLU A 73 -31.64 -13.00 -13.05
C GLU A 73 -32.65 -12.48 -12.03
N SER A 74 -32.25 -12.51 -10.75
CA SER A 74 -33.09 -12.07 -9.66
C SER A 74 -33.50 -10.60 -9.81
N GLY A 75 -34.80 -10.32 -9.88
CA GLY A 75 -35.34 -8.97 -9.85
C GLY A 75 -35.28 -8.28 -8.47
N ASN A 76 -34.71 -8.93 -7.46
CA ASN A 76 -34.60 -8.38 -6.11
C ASN A 76 -33.36 -7.52 -5.95
N THR A 77 -33.56 -6.29 -5.51
CA THR A 77 -32.45 -5.38 -5.14
C THR A 77 -31.73 -5.90 -3.90
N MET A 78 -30.40 -6.05 -3.97
CA MET A 78 -29.55 -6.39 -2.84
C MET A 78 -28.24 -5.62 -2.93
N VAL A 79 -27.61 -5.34 -1.79
CA VAL A 79 -26.26 -4.76 -1.75
C VAL A 79 -25.26 -5.89 -1.51
N TYR A 80 -24.53 -6.25 -2.54
CA TYR A 80 -23.50 -7.27 -2.49
C TYR A 80 -22.14 -6.67 -2.11
N ARG A 81 -21.26 -7.48 -1.54
CA ARG A 81 -19.84 -7.21 -1.39
C ARG A 81 -19.10 -8.03 -2.43
N THR A 82 -18.70 -7.40 -3.50
CA THR A 82 -18.06 -8.05 -4.64
C THR A 82 -16.55 -7.90 -4.60
N HIS A 83 -15.86 -8.92 -5.04
CA HIS A 83 -14.41 -8.94 -5.20
C HIS A 83 -14.08 -9.65 -6.51
N GLU A 84 -13.80 -8.85 -7.53
CA GLU A 84 -13.49 -9.36 -8.86
C GLU A 84 -12.15 -10.09 -8.89
N PRO A 85 -11.91 -10.97 -9.86
CA PRO A 85 -10.61 -11.59 -10.08
C PRO A 85 -9.48 -10.56 -10.23
N PRO A 86 -8.22 -10.98 -10.02
CA PRO A 86 -7.06 -10.09 -10.17
C PRO A 86 -6.96 -9.51 -11.59
N ASN A 87 -6.36 -8.31 -11.69
CA ASN A 87 -6.03 -7.74 -12.99
C ASN A 87 -5.06 -8.66 -13.76
N PRO A 88 -5.38 -9.06 -15.01
CA PRO A 88 -4.58 -10.04 -15.76
C PRO A 88 -3.12 -9.63 -15.96
N GLU A 89 -2.84 -8.36 -16.24
CA GLU A 89 -1.49 -7.84 -16.46
C GLU A 89 -0.65 -7.92 -15.18
N LYS A 90 -1.22 -7.47 -14.05
CA LYS A 90 -0.56 -7.56 -12.75
C LYS A 90 -0.32 -9.01 -12.32
N LEU A 91 -1.29 -9.87 -12.62
CA LEU A 91 -1.21 -11.29 -12.33
C LEU A 91 -0.08 -11.96 -13.13
N LEU A 92 0.05 -11.63 -14.41
CA LEU A 92 1.14 -12.14 -15.26
C LEU A 92 2.51 -11.69 -14.73
N ASN A 93 2.66 -10.43 -14.36
CA ASN A 93 3.90 -9.91 -13.77
C ASN A 93 4.24 -10.63 -12.46
N PHE A 94 3.26 -10.86 -11.61
CA PHE A 94 3.42 -11.63 -10.39
C PHE A 94 3.81 -13.10 -10.67
N ALA A 95 3.14 -13.76 -11.60
CA ALA A 95 3.43 -15.14 -11.97
C ALA A 95 4.87 -15.30 -12.51
N ASN A 96 5.33 -14.36 -13.34
CA ASN A 96 6.71 -14.31 -13.84
C ASN A 96 7.71 -14.12 -12.71
N PHE A 97 7.41 -13.26 -11.75
CA PHE A 97 8.28 -13.05 -10.57
C PHE A 97 8.32 -14.32 -9.70
N ALA A 98 7.17 -14.92 -9.38
CA ALA A 98 7.09 -16.14 -8.59
C ALA A 98 7.86 -17.30 -9.27
N ALA A 99 7.78 -17.42 -10.61
CA ALA A 99 8.49 -18.44 -11.37
C ALA A 99 10.02 -18.34 -11.21
N ARG A 100 10.57 -17.14 -11.12
CA ARG A 100 12.02 -16.92 -10.84
C ARG A 100 12.45 -17.40 -9.45
N LEU A 101 11.50 -17.47 -8.52
CA LEU A 101 11.71 -18.01 -7.17
C LEU A 101 11.36 -19.50 -7.08
N GLY A 102 11.01 -20.13 -8.20
CA GLY A 102 10.70 -21.57 -8.29
C GLY A 102 9.22 -21.93 -8.10
N PHE A 103 8.31 -20.93 -8.03
CA PHE A 103 6.87 -21.15 -7.83
C PHE A 103 6.10 -20.98 -9.12
N THR A 104 5.26 -21.95 -9.47
CA THR A 104 4.40 -21.89 -10.65
C THR A 104 3.00 -21.43 -10.28
N ILE A 105 2.55 -20.30 -10.83
CA ILE A 105 1.20 -19.75 -10.66
C ILE A 105 0.40 -20.02 -11.94
N ARG A 106 -0.70 -20.75 -11.82
CA ARG A 106 -1.62 -21.02 -12.94
C ARG A 106 -2.56 -19.83 -13.12
N THR A 107 -2.66 -19.35 -14.36
CA THR A 107 -3.50 -18.20 -14.71
C THR A 107 -4.62 -18.59 -15.69
N ASP A 108 -4.76 -19.87 -15.97
CA ASP A 108 -5.72 -20.44 -16.93
C ASP A 108 -7.17 -20.50 -16.40
N SER A 109 -7.33 -20.56 -15.09
CA SER A 109 -8.64 -20.62 -14.43
C SER A 109 -8.58 -20.05 -13.01
N GLU A 110 -9.70 -19.53 -12.51
CA GLU A 110 -9.80 -19.00 -11.14
C GLU A 110 -9.45 -20.05 -10.09
N LYS A 111 -9.92 -21.28 -10.27
CA LYS A 111 -9.62 -22.40 -9.37
C LYS A 111 -8.15 -22.81 -9.43
N GLY A 112 -7.57 -22.83 -10.64
CA GLY A 112 -6.15 -23.10 -10.82
C GLY A 112 -5.29 -22.04 -10.17
N LEU A 113 -5.65 -20.77 -10.34
CA LEU A 113 -5.01 -19.63 -9.72
C LEU A 113 -5.04 -19.73 -8.19
N SER A 114 -6.23 -19.87 -7.60
CA SER A 114 -6.39 -19.94 -6.14
C SER A 114 -5.64 -21.12 -5.54
N SER A 115 -5.69 -22.29 -6.17
CA SER A 115 -4.98 -23.49 -5.72
C SER A 115 -3.47 -23.31 -5.71
N THR A 116 -2.91 -22.78 -6.81
CA THR A 116 -1.45 -22.56 -6.91
C THR A 116 -0.96 -21.43 -6.02
N MET A 117 -1.77 -20.37 -5.81
CA MET A 117 -1.45 -19.31 -4.85
C MET A 117 -1.44 -19.85 -3.41
N ASN A 118 -2.45 -20.62 -3.00
CA ASN A 118 -2.49 -21.20 -1.65
C ASN A 118 -1.31 -22.13 -1.42
N LYS A 119 -0.99 -23.00 -2.41
CA LYS A 119 0.17 -23.88 -2.33
C LYS A 119 1.47 -23.11 -2.17
N MET A 120 1.66 -22.06 -2.97
CA MET A 120 2.83 -21.18 -2.83
C MET A 120 2.89 -20.56 -1.44
N MET A 121 1.75 -20.04 -0.90
CA MET A 121 1.72 -19.44 0.44
C MET A 121 2.10 -20.44 1.55
N GLU A 122 1.66 -21.69 1.43
CA GLU A 122 2.05 -22.77 2.37
C GLU A 122 3.55 -23.10 2.25
N GLU A 123 4.09 -23.17 1.03
CA GLU A 123 5.50 -23.50 0.78
C GLU A 123 6.47 -22.38 1.22
N VAL A 124 6.03 -21.12 1.20
CA VAL A 124 6.88 -19.99 1.63
C VAL A 124 6.77 -19.65 3.10
N GLU A 125 5.86 -20.28 3.84
CA GLU A 125 5.64 -19.99 5.27
C GLU A 125 6.94 -20.18 6.06
N GLY A 126 7.33 -19.16 6.84
CA GLY A 126 8.56 -19.12 7.61
C GLY A 126 9.84 -18.89 6.82
N THR A 127 9.77 -18.71 5.50
CA THR A 127 10.93 -18.39 4.66
C THR A 127 11.15 -16.88 4.53
N GLY A 128 12.37 -16.48 4.16
CA GLY A 128 12.69 -15.05 3.93
C GLY A 128 11.94 -14.40 2.76
N VAL A 129 11.34 -15.20 1.85
CA VAL A 129 10.57 -14.72 0.69
C VAL A 129 9.06 -14.64 0.94
N GLN A 130 8.57 -15.14 2.08
CA GLN A 130 7.15 -15.15 2.42
C GLN A 130 6.52 -13.78 2.29
N ASN A 131 7.03 -12.81 3.03
CA ASN A 131 6.46 -11.44 3.07
C ASN A 131 6.42 -10.80 1.68
N VAL A 132 7.43 -11.06 0.85
CA VAL A 132 7.53 -10.58 -0.53
C VAL A 132 6.38 -11.08 -1.39
N LEU A 133 6.23 -12.42 -1.43
CA LEU A 133 5.24 -13.07 -2.28
C LEU A 133 3.82 -12.75 -1.81
N GLU A 134 3.58 -12.73 -0.50
CA GLU A 134 2.29 -12.32 0.08
C GLU A 134 1.90 -10.89 -0.30
N GLN A 135 2.81 -9.93 -0.12
CA GLN A 135 2.55 -8.53 -0.46
C GLN A 135 2.33 -8.33 -1.96
N LEU A 136 3.14 -8.98 -2.82
CA LEU A 136 2.95 -8.90 -4.26
C LEU A 136 1.64 -9.54 -4.69
N ALA A 137 1.29 -10.72 -4.15
CA ALA A 137 0.03 -11.38 -4.41
C ALA A 137 -1.18 -10.47 -4.05
N VAL A 138 -1.17 -9.86 -2.87
CA VAL A 138 -2.22 -8.91 -2.44
C VAL A 138 -2.30 -7.70 -3.39
N ARG A 139 -1.17 -7.19 -3.89
CA ARG A 139 -1.15 -6.05 -4.84
C ARG A 139 -1.73 -6.38 -6.21
N THR A 140 -1.79 -7.66 -6.59
CA THR A 140 -2.45 -8.09 -7.84
C THR A 140 -3.96 -8.12 -7.73
N MET A 141 -4.49 -8.28 -6.50
CA MET A 141 -5.91 -8.43 -6.25
C MET A 141 -6.69 -7.15 -6.57
N SER A 142 -7.89 -7.33 -7.10
CA SER A 142 -8.87 -6.28 -7.24
C SER A 142 -9.34 -5.79 -5.86
N LYS A 143 -9.81 -4.55 -5.76
CA LYS A 143 -10.38 -4.06 -4.50
C LYS A 143 -11.84 -4.48 -4.41
N ALA A 144 -12.22 -5.03 -3.27
CA ALA A 144 -13.63 -5.33 -3.00
C ALA A 144 -14.45 -4.03 -2.91
N ARG A 145 -15.68 -4.04 -3.43
CA ARG A 145 -16.61 -2.90 -3.44
C ARG A 145 -18.03 -3.34 -3.12
N TYR A 146 -18.88 -2.39 -2.75
CA TYR A 146 -20.31 -2.62 -2.65
C TYR A 146 -20.96 -2.24 -3.99
N THR A 147 -21.89 -3.08 -4.45
CA THR A 147 -22.70 -2.86 -5.66
C THR A 147 -23.99 -3.66 -5.56
N THR A 148 -24.96 -3.36 -6.39
CA THR A 148 -26.17 -4.16 -6.53
C THR A 148 -26.02 -5.31 -7.53
N GLU A 149 -24.89 -5.41 -8.21
CA GLU A 149 -24.57 -6.48 -9.15
C GLU A 149 -24.01 -7.70 -8.43
N PRO A 150 -24.52 -8.92 -8.69
CA PRO A 150 -24.09 -10.16 -8.02
C PRO A 150 -22.82 -10.77 -8.67
N LEU A 151 -21.73 -10.03 -8.68
CA LEU A 151 -20.46 -10.43 -9.34
C LEU A 151 -19.61 -11.45 -8.55
N GLY A 152 -20.09 -11.91 -7.40
CA GLY A 152 -19.37 -12.86 -6.57
C GLY A 152 -18.21 -12.24 -5.77
N HIS A 153 -17.50 -13.08 -5.04
CA HIS A 153 -16.34 -12.69 -4.23
C HIS A 153 -15.19 -13.66 -4.43
N PHE A 154 -14.29 -13.34 -5.37
CA PHE A 154 -13.17 -14.19 -5.78
C PHE A 154 -12.35 -14.71 -4.59
N GLY A 155 -11.83 -13.85 -3.72
CA GLY A 155 -10.98 -14.24 -2.60
C GLY A 155 -11.64 -15.18 -1.57
N LEU A 156 -12.99 -15.21 -1.50
CA LEU A 156 -13.76 -16.10 -0.64
C LEU A 156 -14.33 -17.32 -1.38
N ALA A 157 -14.23 -17.37 -2.70
CA ALA A 157 -14.88 -18.35 -3.56
C ALA A 157 -16.39 -18.47 -3.32
N PHE A 158 -17.07 -17.32 -3.23
CA PHE A 158 -18.51 -17.24 -3.07
C PHE A 158 -19.17 -16.61 -4.31
N GLU A 159 -20.17 -17.25 -4.86
CA GLU A 159 -20.97 -16.73 -5.98
C GLU A 159 -21.81 -15.52 -5.55
N HIS A 160 -22.33 -15.56 -4.33
CA HIS A 160 -23.12 -14.48 -3.75
C HIS A 160 -22.62 -14.17 -2.35
N TYR A 161 -22.27 -12.92 -2.11
CA TYR A 161 -21.78 -12.49 -0.82
C TYR A 161 -22.22 -11.06 -0.51
N SER A 162 -22.67 -10.82 0.71
CA SER A 162 -23.06 -9.52 1.22
C SER A 162 -22.57 -9.36 2.64
N HIS A 163 -22.32 -8.14 3.06
CA HIS A 163 -22.10 -7.85 4.46
C HIS A 163 -23.43 -7.73 5.19
N PHE A 164 -23.62 -8.49 6.26
CA PHE A 164 -24.85 -8.57 7.03
C PHE A 164 -24.63 -8.55 8.55
N THR A 165 -23.49 -9.08 9.03
CA THR A 165 -23.26 -9.40 10.44
C THR A 165 -22.80 -8.22 11.31
N SER A 166 -22.64 -7.00 10.76
CA SER A 166 -22.15 -5.85 11.52
C SER A 166 -22.93 -4.55 11.26
N PRO A 167 -24.27 -4.53 11.45
CA PRO A 167 -25.11 -3.37 11.09
C PRO A 167 -24.88 -2.13 11.97
N ILE A 168 -24.30 -2.29 13.16
CA ILE A 168 -24.02 -1.16 14.09
C ILE A 168 -22.91 -0.25 13.50
N ARG A 169 -21.93 -0.83 12.80
CA ARG A 169 -20.73 -0.11 12.33
C ARG A 169 -20.62 -0.03 10.81
N ARG A 170 -21.42 -0.77 10.05
CA ARG A 170 -21.41 -0.76 8.59
C ARG A 170 -22.80 -0.48 8.04
N TYR A 171 -22.93 0.63 7.32
CA TYR A 171 -24.21 1.00 6.71
C TYR A 171 -24.71 0.00 5.65
N PRO A 172 -23.84 -0.63 4.81
CA PRO A 172 -24.28 -1.69 3.90
C PRO A 172 -24.96 -2.87 4.59
N ASP A 173 -24.50 -3.28 5.78
CA ASP A 173 -25.16 -4.33 6.56
C ASP A 173 -26.58 -3.91 6.98
N MET A 174 -26.75 -2.65 7.41
CA MET A 174 -28.09 -2.12 7.73
C MET A 174 -29.00 -2.10 6.49
N MET A 175 -28.48 -1.75 5.32
CA MET A 175 -29.23 -1.83 4.06
C MET A 175 -29.65 -3.28 3.77
N ALA A 176 -28.74 -4.24 3.95
CA ALA A 176 -29.02 -5.65 3.77
C ALA A 176 -30.12 -6.16 4.72
N HIS A 177 -30.11 -5.75 6.00
CA HIS A 177 -31.16 -6.07 6.96
C HIS A 177 -32.51 -5.51 6.52
N ARG A 178 -32.57 -4.26 6.09
CA ARG A 178 -33.82 -3.61 5.62
C ARG A 178 -34.38 -4.27 4.37
N LEU A 179 -33.50 -4.61 3.42
CA LEU A 179 -33.90 -5.30 2.19
C LEU A 179 -34.42 -6.71 2.50
N LEU A 180 -33.73 -7.47 3.34
CA LEU A 180 -34.16 -8.79 3.77
C LEU A 180 -35.56 -8.70 4.44
N GLN A 181 -35.74 -7.78 5.40
CA GLN A 181 -37.03 -7.58 6.06
C GLN A 181 -38.16 -7.22 5.06
N ASN A 182 -37.84 -6.33 4.10
CA ASN A 182 -38.76 -5.96 3.05
C ASN A 182 -39.25 -7.18 2.24
N TYR A 183 -38.38 -8.12 1.93
CA TYR A 183 -38.73 -9.34 1.20
C TYR A 183 -39.45 -10.37 2.07
N LEU A 184 -39.12 -10.49 3.34
CA LEU A 184 -39.84 -11.33 4.30
C LEU A 184 -41.29 -10.83 4.49
N ASP A 185 -41.48 -9.50 4.48
CA ASP A 185 -42.79 -8.86 4.50
C ASP A 185 -43.51 -8.91 3.14
N LYS A 186 -42.96 -9.58 2.14
CA LYS A 186 -43.49 -9.70 0.76
C LYS A 186 -43.76 -8.34 0.07
N LYS A 187 -43.02 -7.31 0.41
CA LYS A 187 -43.06 -6.00 -0.21
C LYS A 187 -42.28 -5.99 -1.55
N LYS A 188 -42.62 -5.03 -2.41
CA LYS A 188 -41.92 -4.86 -3.69
C LYS A 188 -40.46 -4.51 -3.48
N ALA A 189 -39.60 -4.96 -4.41
CA ALA A 189 -38.21 -4.58 -4.45
C ALA A 189 -38.07 -3.05 -4.58
N PRO A 190 -37.23 -2.41 -3.76
CA PRO A 190 -36.91 -1.00 -3.91
C PRO A 190 -36.13 -0.73 -5.20
N SER A 191 -36.00 0.55 -5.58
CA SER A 191 -35.22 0.97 -6.76
C SER A 191 -33.77 0.50 -6.70
N LEU A 192 -33.36 -0.24 -7.72
CA LEU A 192 -31.97 -0.72 -7.89
C LEU A 192 -31.00 0.47 -8.00
N ASP A 193 -31.32 1.49 -8.81
CA ASP A 193 -30.49 2.68 -9.01
C ASP A 193 -30.24 3.46 -7.72
N GLU A 194 -31.26 3.54 -6.85
CA GLU A 194 -31.11 4.22 -5.57
C GLU A 194 -30.13 3.46 -4.65
N TYR A 195 -30.25 2.14 -4.61
CA TYR A 195 -29.35 1.32 -3.81
C TYR A 195 -27.94 1.24 -4.39
N GLU A 196 -27.78 1.27 -5.72
CA GLU A 196 -26.47 1.33 -6.36
C GLU A 196 -25.74 2.64 -5.99
N LYS A 197 -26.43 3.78 -6.01
CA LYS A 197 -25.85 5.05 -5.53
C LYS A 197 -25.41 4.98 -4.07
N LYS A 198 -26.21 4.36 -3.20
CA LYS A 198 -25.86 4.15 -1.79
C LYS A 198 -24.69 3.18 -1.62
N ALA A 199 -24.61 2.12 -2.40
CA ALA A 199 -23.52 1.15 -2.41
C ALA A 199 -22.21 1.79 -2.84
N LYS A 200 -22.21 2.56 -3.93
CA LYS A 200 -21.07 3.33 -4.40
C LYS A 200 -20.60 4.34 -3.34
N HIS A 201 -21.52 5.11 -2.77
CA HIS A 201 -21.19 6.05 -1.69
C HIS A 201 -20.54 5.33 -0.50
N SER A 202 -21.07 4.16 -0.12
CA SER A 202 -20.50 3.36 0.98
C SER A 202 -19.09 2.87 0.68
N SER A 203 -18.82 2.47 -0.57
CA SER A 203 -17.48 2.07 -1.03
C SER A 203 -16.50 3.24 -0.98
N ASP A 204 -16.92 4.43 -1.40
CA ASP A 204 -16.08 5.63 -1.36
C ASP A 204 -15.75 6.04 0.09
N ARG A 205 -16.73 5.91 1.01
CA ARG A 205 -16.52 6.19 2.44
C ARG A 205 -15.67 5.14 3.13
N GLU A 206 -15.80 3.87 2.77
CA GLU A 206 -14.92 2.80 3.25
C GLU A 206 -13.47 3.04 2.84
N LYS A 207 -13.25 3.44 1.57
CA LYS A 207 -11.92 3.81 1.09
C LYS A 207 -11.32 4.96 1.90
N LEU A 208 -12.09 6.02 2.13
CA LEU A 208 -11.64 7.17 2.93
C LEU A 208 -11.33 6.77 4.38
N ALA A 209 -12.18 5.92 4.99
CA ALA A 209 -11.96 5.42 6.34
C ALA A 209 -10.67 4.60 6.44
N ALA A 210 -10.42 3.70 5.47
CA ALA A 210 -9.19 2.92 5.41
C ALA A 210 -7.93 3.78 5.17
N GLU A 211 -8.05 4.87 4.41
CA GLU A 211 -6.96 5.85 4.22
C GLU A 211 -6.68 6.61 5.51
N ALA A 212 -7.72 7.03 6.25
CA ALA A 212 -7.59 7.70 7.54
C ALA A 212 -6.96 6.78 8.60
N GLU A 213 -7.38 5.51 8.65
CA GLU A 213 -6.81 4.50 9.55
C GLU A 213 -5.31 4.29 9.28
N ARG A 214 -4.94 4.08 8.01
CA ARG A 214 -3.53 3.96 7.60
C ARG A 214 -2.72 5.20 7.95
N ALA A 215 -3.28 6.39 7.74
CA ALA A 215 -2.63 7.65 8.10
C ALA A 215 -2.43 7.79 9.61
N SER A 216 -3.39 7.33 10.43
CA SER A 216 -3.29 7.30 11.90
C SER A 216 -2.22 6.32 12.37
N ILE A 217 -2.21 5.10 11.80
CA ILE A 217 -1.18 4.10 12.12
C ILE A 217 0.21 4.65 11.75
N LYS A 218 0.36 5.23 10.56
CA LYS A 218 1.64 5.81 10.10
C LYS A 218 2.10 6.94 11.02
N TYR A 219 1.18 7.79 11.47
CA TYR A 219 1.49 8.83 12.45
C TYR A 219 2.07 8.23 13.74
N LYS A 220 1.41 7.20 14.29
CA LYS A 220 1.87 6.51 15.51
C LYS A 220 3.19 5.75 15.31
N GLN A 221 3.43 5.20 14.12
CA GLN A 221 4.72 4.60 13.77
C GLN A 221 5.85 5.63 13.83
N VAL A 222 5.66 6.79 13.18
CA VAL A 222 6.67 7.86 13.16
C VAL A 222 6.88 8.44 14.56
N GLU A 223 5.79 8.66 15.34
CA GLU A 223 5.86 9.12 16.71
C GLU A 223 6.65 8.14 17.59
N PHE A 224 6.36 6.84 17.49
CA PHE A 224 7.07 5.80 18.24
C PHE A 224 8.57 5.79 17.90
N MET A 225 8.90 5.84 16.61
CA MET A 225 10.28 5.81 16.16
C MET A 225 11.04 7.10 16.46
N SER A 226 10.37 8.25 16.56
CA SER A 226 10.99 9.52 16.98
C SER A 226 11.48 9.51 18.43
N MET A 227 10.92 8.63 19.26
CA MET A 227 11.32 8.46 20.66
C MET A 227 12.44 7.43 20.86
N GLN A 228 12.84 6.70 19.81
CA GLN A 228 13.92 5.71 19.88
C GLN A 228 15.29 6.39 19.80
N ASP A 229 16.30 5.72 20.37
CA ASP A 229 17.70 6.18 20.17
C ASP A 229 18.09 6.01 18.70
N HIS A 230 18.51 7.12 18.07
CA HIS A 230 18.92 7.16 16.66
C HIS A 230 20.17 6.31 16.36
N ASN A 231 20.94 5.89 17.40
CA ASN A 231 22.06 4.97 17.23
C ASN A 231 21.65 3.49 17.19
N THR A 232 20.40 3.19 17.55
CA THR A 232 19.90 1.82 17.55
C THR A 232 19.84 1.28 16.12
N ILE A 233 20.40 0.09 15.94
CA ILE A 233 20.35 -0.65 14.66
C ILE A 233 19.19 -1.63 14.74
N PHE A 234 18.31 -1.54 13.75
CA PHE A 234 17.13 -2.40 13.62
C PHE A 234 17.31 -3.39 12.47
N ASP A 235 16.81 -4.60 12.67
CA ASP A 235 16.62 -5.56 11.58
C ASP A 235 15.36 -5.17 10.79
N GLY A 236 15.45 -5.22 9.49
CA GLY A 236 14.37 -4.86 8.57
C GLY A 236 14.37 -5.66 7.30
N VAL A 237 13.29 -5.52 6.55
CA VAL A 237 13.07 -6.16 5.25
C VAL A 237 12.68 -5.09 4.23
N VAL A 238 13.20 -5.17 3.02
CA VAL A 238 12.83 -4.26 1.92
C VAL A 238 11.40 -4.55 1.46
N THR A 239 10.48 -3.60 1.66
CA THR A 239 9.05 -3.71 1.32
C THR A 239 8.63 -2.94 0.08
N GLY A 240 9.56 -2.18 -0.49
CA GLY A 240 9.29 -1.44 -1.72
C GLY A 240 10.57 -0.91 -2.35
N VAL A 241 10.55 -0.80 -3.68
CA VAL A 241 11.68 -0.28 -4.45
C VAL A 241 11.13 0.75 -5.43
N THR A 242 11.72 1.95 -5.45
CA THR A 242 11.27 3.09 -6.27
C THR A 242 12.47 3.82 -6.89
N ASP A 243 12.20 4.75 -7.79
CA ASP A 243 13.23 5.59 -8.45
C ASP A 243 13.97 6.51 -7.48
N PHE A 244 13.42 6.77 -6.29
CA PHE A 244 13.97 7.70 -5.30
C PHE A 244 14.45 7.04 -4.01
N GLY A 245 14.13 5.78 -3.77
CA GLY A 245 14.52 5.07 -2.56
C GLY A 245 13.96 3.67 -2.43
N ILE A 246 14.43 2.97 -1.41
CA ILE A 246 13.88 1.70 -0.97
C ILE A 246 13.09 1.91 0.32
N PHE A 247 11.93 1.29 0.42
CA PHE A 247 11.14 1.23 1.64
C PHE A 247 11.58 0.01 2.45
N VAL A 248 11.75 0.20 3.74
CA VAL A 248 12.16 -0.84 4.67
C VAL A 248 11.20 -0.88 5.84
N GLU A 249 10.65 -2.05 6.10
CA GLU A 249 9.87 -2.35 7.30
C GLU A 249 10.79 -2.91 8.39
N ILE A 250 10.78 -2.30 9.56
CA ILE A 250 11.51 -2.75 10.74
C ILE A 250 10.77 -3.95 11.32
N THR A 251 11.40 -5.11 11.36
CA THR A 251 10.77 -6.39 11.72
C THR A 251 10.17 -6.40 13.13
N SER A 252 10.84 -5.75 14.10
CA SER A 252 10.40 -5.75 15.51
C SER A 252 9.17 -4.87 15.77
N THR A 253 8.91 -3.86 14.93
CA THR A 253 7.88 -2.84 15.16
C THR A 253 6.89 -2.71 14.02
N SER A 254 7.16 -3.36 12.87
CA SER A 254 6.46 -3.16 11.60
C SER A 254 6.33 -1.69 11.18
N CYS A 255 7.26 -0.85 11.65
CA CYS A 255 7.36 0.53 11.24
C CYS A 255 8.10 0.60 9.91
N GLU A 256 7.53 1.30 8.93
CA GLU A 256 8.13 1.47 7.62
C GLU A 256 8.79 2.84 7.46
N GLY A 257 10.00 2.86 6.95
CA GLY A 257 10.74 4.07 6.57
C GLY A 257 11.36 3.95 5.19
N MET A 258 11.98 5.02 4.72
CA MET A 258 12.62 5.08 3.40
C MET A 258 14.12 5.32 3.54
N VAL A 259 14.92 4.50 2.87
CA VAL A 259 16.32 4.80 2.57
C VAL A 259 16.35 5.46 1.20
N ARG A 260 16.76 6.72 1.12
CA ARG A 260 16.84 7.45 -0.15
C ARG A 260 18.01 6.95 -1.00
N LEU A 261 17.83 6.81 -2.31
CA LEU A 261 18.95 6.47 -3.21
C LEU A 261 20.08 7.51 -3.15
N ALA A 262 19.75 8.78 -2.95
CA ALA A 262 20.74 9.85 -2.77
C ALA A 262 21.62 9.68 -1.52
N ASP A 263 21.19 8.91 -0.53
CA ASP A 263 21.96 8.61 0.68
C ASP A 263 22.87 7.36 0.50
N LEU A 264 22.67 6.61 -0.59
CA LEU A 264 23.52 5.48 -0.96
C LEU A 264 24.76 6.00 -1.75
N ASN A 265 25.78 6.42 -1.00
CA ASN A 265 26.94 7.12 -1.56
C ASN A 265 28.02 6.18 -2.13
N ASP A 266 27.80 4.87 -2.15
CA ASP A 266 28.76 3.89 -2.67
C ASP A 266 28.64 3.69 -4.18
N ASP A 267 27.45 3.96 -4.77
CA ASP A 267 27.20 3.78 -6.20
C ASP A 267 26.02 4.62 -6.68
N PHE A 268 25.81 4.64 -8.01
CA PHE A 268 24.58 5.12 -8.64
C PHE A 268 23.65 3.92 -8.87
N TYR A 269 22.49 3.96 -8.22
CA TYR A 269 21.50 2.90 -8.31
C TYR A 269 20.42 3.21 -9.33
N GLU A 270 20.10 2.25 -10.17
CA GLU A 270 18.97 2.29 -11.12
C GLU A 270 17.91 1.29 -10.73
N LEU A 271 16.65 1.69 -10.93
CA LEU A 271 15.50 0.84 -10.68
C LEU A 271 15.29 -0.16 -11.82
N ASP A 272 15.31 -1.43 -11.49
CA ASP A 272 14.86 -2.55 -12.32
C ASP A 272 13.43 -2.93 -11.90
N LYS A 273 12.44 -2.30 -12.56
CA LYS A 273 11.01 -2.48 -12.23
C LYS A 273 10.51 -3.90 -12.43
N GLU A 274 11.02 -4.59 -13.45
CA GLU A 274 10.60 -5.96 -13.78
C GLU A 274 11.04 -6.97 -12.71
N ASN A 275 12.16 -6.69 -12.05
CA ASN A 275 12.75 -7.57 -11.05
C ASN A 275 12.57 -7.06 -9.62
N TYR A 276 11.81 -5.96 -9.40
CA TYR A 276 11.58 -5.34 -8.09
C TYR A 276 12.88 -5.13 -7.30
N ARG A 277 13.89 -4.55 -7.95
CA ARG A 277 15.24 -4.34 -7.36
C ARG A 277 15.85 -3.04 -7.84
N ILE A 278 16.88 -2.58 -7.10
CA ILE A 278 17.81 -1.56 -7.57
C ILE A 278 19.16 -2.19 -7.83
N VAL A 279 19.85 -1.70 -8.85
CA VAL A 279 21.17 -2.22 -9.29
C VAL A 279 22.17 -1.06 -9.35
N GLY A 280 23.29 -1.21 -8.66
CA GLY A 280 24.40 -0.26 -8.70
C GLY A 280 25.16 -0.37 -10.02
N LYS A 281 25.33 0.76 -10.72
CA LYS A 281 25.98 0.81 -12.05
C LYS A 281 27.45 0.38 -12.04
N ARG A 282 28.18 0.78 -11.01
CA ARG A 282 29.62 0.56 -10.92
C ARG A 282 30.00 -0.74 -10.20
N THR A 283 29.31 -1.00 -9.09
CA THR A 283 29.58 -2.15 -8.21
C THR A 283 28.82 -3.41 -8.60
N GLY A 284 27.74 -3.26 -9.39
CA GLY A 284 26.81 -4.36 -9.66
C GLY A 284 26.03 -4.83 -8.42
N ARG A 285 26.11 -4.08 -7.31
CA ARG A 285 25.37 -4.43 -6.09
C ARG A 285 23.87 -4.38 -6.36
N ILE A 286 23.17 -5.41 -5.94
CA ILE A 286 21.72 -5.53 -6.08
C ILE A 286 21.12 -5.41 -4.70
N ILE A 287 20.01 -4.66 -4.58
CA ILE A 287 19.13 -4.66 -3.42
C ILE A 287 17.72 -4.98 -3.92
N THR A 288 17.22 -6.09 -3.46
CA THR A 288 15.97 -6.66 -3.97
C THR A 288 14.84 -6.48 -2.96
N PHE A 289 13.61 -6.36 -3.45
CA PHE A 289 12.41 -6.47 -2.64
C PHE A 289 12.47 -7.75 -1.80
N GLY A 290 12.18 -7.67 -0.50
CA GLY A 290 12.24 -8.79 0.43
C GLY A 290 13.62 -9.08 1.04
N GLU A 291 14.66 -8.35 0.65
CA GLU A 291 15.98 -8.56 1.19
C GLU A 291 16.09 -8.11 2.64
N ALA A 292 16.76 -8.93 3.46
CA ALA A 292 17.04 -8.58 4.84
C ALA A 292 18.12 -7.51 4.93
N VAL A 293 17.83 -6.45 5.66
CA VAL A 293 18.70 -5.29 5.84
C VAL A 293 18.80 -4.91 7.30
N LYS A 294 19.88 -4.21 7.65
CA LYS A 294 19.95 -3.50 8.93
C LYS A 294 19.94 -2.01 8.67
N VAL A 295 19.11 -1.31 9.41
CA VAL A 295 18.89 0.12 9.28
C VAL A 295 18.93 0.82 10.63
N ARG A 296 19.16 2.13 10.61
CA ARG A 296 18.94 3.00 11.76
C ARG A 296 18.09 4.21 11.36
N VAL A 297 17.43 4.81 12.33
CA VAL A 297 16.62 6.01 12.10
C VAL A 297 17.55 7.19 11.85
N LYS A 298 17.45 7.80 10.68
CA LYS A 298 18.20 9.01 10.31
C LYS A 298 17.44 10.27 10.73
N ALA A 299 16.16 10.33 10.40
CA ALA A 299 15.28 11.46 10.72
C ALA A 299 13.81 11.02 10.73
N THR A 300 12.99 11.72 11.49
CA THR A 300 11.53 11.55 11.52
C THR A 300 10.86 12.89 11.26
N ASP A 301 9.80 12.88 10.45
CA ASP A 301 9.00 14.06 10.14
C ASP A 301 7.53 13.76 10.48
N MET A 302 7.05 14.37 11.58
CA MET A 302 5.69 14.16 12.09
C MET A 302 4.62 14.77 11.19
N GLU A 303 4.91 15.89 10.54
CA GLU A 303 3.96 16.57 9.65
C GLU A 303 3.72 15.76 8.38
N ARG A 304 4.81 15.30 7.77
CA ARG A 304 4.77 14.44 6.57
C ARG A 304 4.47 12.98 6.91
N ARG A 305 4.49 12.61 8.16
CA ARG A 305 4.33 11.23 8.64
C ARG A 305 5.31 10.30 7.93
N SER A 306 6.56 10.72 7.83
CA SER A 306 7.62 9.99 7.15
C SER A 306 8.82 9.77 8.06
N MET A 307 9.56 8.71 7.79
CA MET A 307 10.78 8.34 8.48
C MET A 307 11.86 8.04 7.43
N ASP A 308 12.98 8.76 7.51
CA ASP A 308 14.17 8.50 6.74
C ASP A 308 15.06 7.52 7.53
N LEU A 309 15.51 6.49 6.84
CA LEU A 309 16.39 5.47 7.38
C LEU A 309 17.78 5.56 6.73
N GLU A 310 18.79 5.17 7.48
CA GLU A 310 20.15 4.95 6.97
C GLU A 310 20.43 3.46 6.90
N LEU A 311 20.94 3.01 5.76
CA LEU A 311 21.30 1.63 5.52
C LEU A 311 22.63 1.28 6.19
N VAL A 312 22.63 0.24 7.04
CA VAL A 312 23.82 -0.22 7.77
C VAL A 312 24.38 -1.49 7.14
N SER A 313 23.54 -2.44 6.74
CA SER A 313 23.97 -3.65 6.05
C SER A 313 22.89 -4.21 5.13
N VAL A 314 23.30 -4.98 4.12
CA VAL A 314 22.44 -5.67 3.16
C VAL A 314 22.90 -7.12 3.08
N GLY A 315 21.97 -8.09 3.23
CA GLY A 315 22.29 -9.51 3.13
C GLY A 315 23.44 -9.94 4.07
N GLY A 316 23.52 -9.36 5.27
CA GLY A 316 24.58 -9.63 6.25
C GLY A 316 25.93 -8.96 5.96
N LYS A 317 26.10 -8.29 4.82
CA LYS A 317 27.33 -7.55 4.48
C LYS A 317 27.20 -6.08 4.87
N ALA A 318 28.18 -5.55 5.61
CA ALA A 318 28.19 -4.15 6.02
C ALA A 318 28.11 -3.22 4.81
N TYR A 319 27.24 -2.24 4.90
CA TYR A 319 27.14 -1.15 3.93
C TYR A 319 28.16 -0.08 4.33
N LYS A 320 29.17 0.13 3.49
CA LYS A 320 30.17 1.19 3.71
C LYS A 320 29.68 2.46 3.01
N SER A 321 29.07 3.37 3.76
CA SER A 321 28.87 4.74 3.30
C SER A 321 30.25 5.40 3.10
N SER A 322 30.46 6.03 1.96
CA SER A 322 31.69 6.74 1.65
C SER A 322 31.95 8.01 2.50
N SER A 323 31.01 8.35 3.39
CA SER A 323 31.15 9.47 4.32
C SER A 323 32.31 9.33 5.32
N GLY A 324 32.97 8.16 5.39
CA GLY A 324 34.19 7.94 6.19
C GLY A 324 35.50 8.44 5.56
N MET A 325 35.51 8.90 4.30
CA MET A 325 36.71 9.39 3.64
C MET A 325 36.95 10.91 3.71
N ALA A 326 35.94 11.69 4.08
CA ALA A 326 36.08 13.15 4.13
C ALA A 326 36.82 13.67 5.40
N ASN A 327 36.99 12.86 6.44
CA ASN A 327 37.64 13.30 7.71
C ASN A 327 39.11 12.86 7.86
N LYS A 328 39.72 12.26 6.84
CA LYS A 328 41.18 11.93 6.90
C LYS A 328 42.10 12.89 6.17
N ALA A 329 41.56 13.96 5.56
CA ALA A 329 42.38 14.91 4.78
C ALA A 329 42.71 16.25 5.50
N LYS A 330 42.41 16.39 6.80
CA LYS A 330 42.84 17.57 7.59
C LYS A 330 43.61 17.14 8.81
N GLY A 331 44.86 16.65 8.56
CA GLY A 331 45.75 16.30 9.65
C GLY A 331 47.15 15.99 9.15
N ARG A 332 47.74 16.84 8.31
CA ARG A 332 49.19 16.91 8.05
C ARG A 332 49.48 18.30 7.53
N ASP A 333 50.12 19.08 8.31
CA ASP A 333 51.39 19.73 8.25
C ASP A 333 51.38 21.02 9.06
N GLY A 334 51.94 20.92 10.21
CA GLY A 334 52.53 22.02 10.95
C GLY A 334 53.98 21.74 11.21
N ARG A 335 54.87 22.22 10.34
CA ARG A 335 56.27 22.50 10.72
C ARG A 335 56.90 23.49 9.76
N GLY A 336 57.18 24.65 10.25
CA GLY A 336 58.50 25.28 10.24
C GLY A 336 58.86 26.06 9.00
N GLY A 337 59.12 27.34 9.17
CA GLY A 337 59.98 28.06 8.27
C GLY A 337 59.76 29.58 8.24
N SER A 338 60.48 30.25 9.08
CA SER A 338 60.69 31.67 9.28
C SER A 338 60.96 32.52 8.04
N SER A 339 60.53 33.78 8.16
CA SER A 339 61.24 35.02 7.88
C SER A 339 61.23 35.67 6.49
N ARG A 340 60.99 36.94 6.60
CA ARG A 340 61.48 38.16 5.91
C ARG A 340 60.53 38.86 4.96
N SER A 341 59.97 39.90 5.53
CA SER A 341 59.99 41.30 5.08
C SER A 341 60.21 41.59 3.58
N ASN A 342 59.33 42.29 2.94
CA ASN A 342 59.59 43.68 2.56
C ASN A 342 58.34 44.40 1.99
N SER A 343 58.31 45.65 2.41
CA SER A 343 57.46 46.77 2.07
C SER A 343 57.50 47.19 0.60
N ARG A 344 56.42 47.79 0.09
CA ARG A 344 56.27 49.09 -0.59
C ARG A 344 54.92 49.11 -1.32
N ARG A 345 53.97 49.99 -0.89
CA ARG A 345 53.67 51.35 -1.36
C ARG A 345 53.32 51.50 -2.83
N GLY A 346 52.16 52.11 -3.03
CA GLY A 346 51.71 52.87 -4.19
C GLY A 346 50.34 52.45 -4.64
N ASP A 347 49.39 53.16 -4.54
CA ASP A 347 48.87 54.53 -4.63
C ASP A 347 47.87 54.63 -5.78
N SER A 348 46.73 55.20 -5.43
CA SER A 348 45.85 56.06 -6.19
C SER A 348 45.13 55.54 -7.47
N GLY A 349 43.81 55.87 -7.50
CA GLY A 349 43.09 56.11 -8.71
C GLY A 349 41.58 55.93 -8.61
N ARG A 350 40.92 56.87 -8.11
CA ARG A 350 39.61 57.48 -8.32
C ARG A 350 39.00 57.34 -9.74
N GLY A 351 37.67 57.25 -9.75
CA GLY A 351 36.83 57.65 -10.90
C GLY A 351 35.52 56.86 -10.88
N ASP A 352 34.55 57.24 -10.27
CA ASP A 352 33.45 58.20 -10.51
C ASP A 352 32.57 57.88 -11.71
N SER A 353 31.35 57.62 -11.43
CA SER A 353 30.10 58.29 -11.82
C SER A 353 29.23 57.67 -12.94
N LYS A 354 27.95 57.73 -12.55
CA LYS A 354 26.68 58.00 -13.30
C LYS A 354 25.93 56.80 -13.82
N ARG A 355 24.77 56.45 -13.17
CA ARG A 355 23.40 57.06 -13.30
C ARG A 355 22.81 57.08 -14.71
N SER A 356 21.72 56.28 -14.89
CA SER A 356 20.44 56.67 -15.50
C SER A 356 19.49 55.46 -15.47
N THR A 357 18.41 55.38 -14.78
CA THR A 357 17.04 55.98 -14.92
C THR A 357 16.39 55.78 -16.30
N GLY A 358 15.21 55.12 -16.22
CA GLY A 358 14.18 55.13 -17.26
C GLY A 358 13.37 53.86 -17.18
N LYS A 359 12.29 53.76 -16.47
CA LYS A 359 10.88 54.17 -16.66
C LYS A 359 10.20 53.53 -17.88
N SER A 360 9.24 52.69 -17.51
CA SER A 360 7.80 52.65 -17.86
C SER A 360 7.40 52.32 -19.30
N SER A 361 6.48 51.40 -19.54
CA SER A 361 5.04 51.66 -19.65
C SER A 361 4.30 50.42 -20.17
N ASP A 362 3.28 50.03 -19.49
CA ASP A 362 1.90 49.74 -19.88
C ASP A 362 1.51 49.60 -21.36
N LYS A 363 0.66 48.59 -21.59
CA LYS A 363 -0.66 48.61 -22.29
C LYS A 363 -1.06 47.15 -22.58
N SER A 364 -2.05 46.51 -21.95
CA SER A 364 -3.53 46.57 -22.16
C SER A 364 -4.02 46.51 -23.60
N SER A 365 -4.76 45.47 -23.92
CA SER A 365 -6.02 45.37 -24.68
C SER A 365 -6.38 43.91 -24.91
N SER A 366 -7.44 43.29 -24.38
CA SER A 366 -8.86 43.38 -24.63
C SER A 366 -9.24 43.23 -26.13
N ASN A 367 -9.92 42.11 -26.43
CA ASN A 367 -11.15 42.01 -27.21
C ASN A 367 -11.58 40.54 -27.26
N LYS A 368 -12.73 40.09 -26.74
CA LYS A 368 -14.10 40.13 -27.25
C LYS A 368 -14.17 39.86 -28.77
N ASP A 369 -14.85 38.82 -29.22
CA ASP A 369 -16.30 38.72 -29.30
C ASP A 369 -16.75 37.47 -30.12
N LYS A 370 -17.91 36.91 -29.77
CA LYS A 370 -19.01 36.34 -30.57
C LYS A 370 -18.64 35.28 -31.67
N GLY A 371 -19.32 34.23 -31.79
CA GLY A 371 -20.70 33.93 -31.56
C GLY A 371 -21.23 32.89 -32.55
N LYS A 372 -22.31 32.25 -32.16
CA LYS A 372 -23.40 31.65 -32.95
C LYS A 372 -23.24 30.25 -33.57
N ARG A 373 -23.97 29.31 -32.98
CA ARG A 373 -25.23 28.68 -33.48
C ARG A 373 -25.12 27.86 -34.79
N ARG A 374 -25.41 26.59 -34.75
CA ARG A 374 -26.69 25.92 -35.12
C ARG A 374 -26.47 24.40 -35.30
N ARG A 375 -27.31 23.65 -34.59
CA ARG A 375 -28.28 22.65 -35.08
C ARG A 375 -27.80 21.65 -36.14
N ARG A 376 -27.73 20.40 -35.79
CA ARG A 376 -28.75 19.37 -36.05
C ARG A 376 -28.59 18.24 -35.05
#